data_c5c146c39c3286134fac8dd4db5044c9
#
_entry.id   c5c146c39c3286134fac8dd4db5044c9
#
_cell.length_a   1.000
_cell.length_b   1.000
_cell.length_c   1.000
_cell.angle_alpha   90.00
_cell.angle_beta   90.00
_cell.angle_gamma   90.00
#
_symmetry.space_group_name_H-M   'P 1'
#
loop_
_entity.id
_entity.type
_entity.pdbx_description
1 polymer ?
#
loop_
_entity_poly.entity_id
_entity_poly.type
_entity_poly.pdbx_seq_one_letter_code
_entity_poly.pdbx_strand_id
1 'polypeptide(L)'
;SKIRVEIEIICAEAGTRCVGLTAASVALADAGIPMTDLVVSVASGKINGVVVCDLNKAEDNYGEADLPMGVLPNSGELAFLQMDGDLSQEEFQEAWDYNMEAAIVIGDYCAEALKNGGYNL
;
A
#
# COMPACT_ATOMS: atom_id res chain seq x y z
N SER A 1 6.89 -18.74 -19.13
CA SER A 1 5.61 -18.04 -19.19
C SER A 1 5.77 -16.57 -18.87
N LYS A 2 4.92 -15.75 -19.42
CA LYS A 2 4.96 -14.31 -19.23
C LYS A 2 3.59 -13.83 -18.75
N ILE A 3 3.59 -13.00 -17.71
CA ILE A 3 2.37 -12.39 -17.18
C ILE A 3 2.45 -10.90 -17.48
N ARG A 4 1.41 -10.38 -18.13
CA ARG A 4 1.27 -8.96 -18.39
C ARG A 4 0.21 -8.39 -17.47
N VAL A 5 0.55 -7.33 -16.74
CA VAL A 5 -0.36 -6.61 -15.86
C VAL A 5 -0.58 -5.21 -16.41
N GLU A 6 -1.84 -4.85 -16.63
CA GLU A 6 -2.22 -3.50 -17.05
C GLU A 6 -2.99 -2.84 -15.92
N ILE A 7 -2.56 -1.67 -15.50
CA ILE A 7 -3.19 -0.90 -14.43
C ILE A 7 -3.80 0.35 -15.04
N GLU A 8 -5.13 0.45 -14.95
CA GLU A 8 -5.88 1.61 -15.42
C GLU A 8 -6.37 2.41 -14.22
N ILE A 9 -5.98 3.68 -14.15
CA ILE A 9 -6.36 4.57 -13.06
C ILE A 9 -7.62 5.34 -13.45
N ILE A 10 -8.72 5.02 -12.80
CA ILE A 10 -10.02 5.63 -13.08
C ILE A 10 -10.16 6.98 -12.36
N CYS A 11 -9.69 7.05 -11.13
CA CYS A 11 -9.70 8.27 -10.33
C CYS A 11 -8.34 8.41 -9.64
N ALA A 12 -7.64 9.50 -9.92
CA ALA A 12 -6.29 9.71 -9.41
C ALA A 12 -6.25 10.89 -8.43
N GLU A 13 -5.99 10.58 -7.17
CA GLU A 13 -5.56 11.54 -6.17
C GLU A 13 -4.16 11.13 -5.70
N ALA A 14 -3.82 11.29 -4.43
CA ALA A 14 -2.54 10.79 -3.93
C ALA A 14 -2.56 9.27 -3.74
N GLY A 15 -1.40 8.63 -3.78
CA GLY A 15 -1.26 7.22 -3.47
C GLY A 15 -1.68 6.26 -4.58
N THR A 16 -1.78 6.72 -5.82
CA THR A 16 -2.21 5.87 -6.96
C THR A 16 -1.28 4.68 -7.19
N ARG A 17 0.02 4.83 -6.95
CA ARG A 17 0.96 3.70 -7.06
C ARG A 17 0.66 2.61 -6.04
N CYS A 18 0.35 2.99 -4.81
CA CYS A 18 0.03 2.05 -3.74
C CYS A 18 -1.25 1.28 -4.06
N VAL A 19 -2.29 1.97 -4.47
CA VAL A 19 -3.55 1.35 -4.86
C VAL A 19 -3.36 0.44 -6.07
N GLY A 20 -2.62 0.90 -7.07
CA GLY A 20 -2.34 0.13 -8.28
C GLY A 20 -1.60 -1.17 -7.99
N LEU A 21 -0.57 -1.13 -7.15
CA LEU A 21 0.18 -2.33 -6.78
C LEU A 21 -0.67 -3.33 -6.00
N THR A 22 -1.44 -2.85 -5.03
CA THR A 22 -2.35 -3.69 -4.27
C THR A 22 -3.40 -4.33 -5.18
N ALA A 23 -3.99 -3.54 -6.08
CA ALA A 23 -4.97 -4.04 -7.05
C ALA A 23 -4.37 -5.11 -7.98
N ALA A 24 -3.16 -4.90 -8.47
CA ALA A 24 -2.46 -5.88 -9.29
C ALA A 24 -2.24 -7.20 -8.54
N SER A 25 -1.83 -7.12 -7.28
CA SER A 25 -1.64 -8.30 -6.42
C SER A 25 -2.93 -9.08 -6.24
N VAL A 26 -4.03 -8.40 -5.95
CA VAL A 26 -5.35 -9.03 -5.78
C VAL A 26 -5.82 -9.65 -7.10
N ALA A 27 -5.63 -8.95 -8.22
CA ALA A 27 -6.02 -9.46 -9.54
C ALA A 27 -5.28 -10.74 -9.92
N LEU A 28 -3.99 -10.82 -9.62
CA LEU A 28 -3.19 -12.03 -9.85
C LEU A 28 -3.69 -13.20 -9.00
N ALA A 29 -4.01 -12.94 -7.74
CA ALA A 29 -4.55 -13.96 -6.84
C ALA A 29 -5.94 -14.43 -7.30
N ASP A 30 -6.80 -13.51 -7.72
CA ASP A 30 -8.13 -13.84 -8.24
C ASP A 30 -8.06 -14.65 -9.54
N ALA A 31 -7.04 -14.41 -10.35
CA ALA A 31 -6.79 -15.18 -11.57
C ALA A 31 -6.24 -16.59 -11.30
N GLY A 32 -6.00 -16.95 -10.05
CA GLY A 32 -5.50 -18.28 -9.70
C GLY A 32 -3.99 -18.45 -9.88
N ILE A 33 -3.24 -17.36 -9.99
CA ILE A 33 -1.79 -17.42 -10.09
C ILE A 33 -1.21 -17.80 -8.72
N PRO A 34 -0.38 -18.84 -8.62
CA PRO A 34 0.25 -19.18 -7.35
C PRO A 34 1.15 -18.06 -6.84
N MET A 35 0.94 -17.65 -5.60
CA MET A 35 1.68 -16.57 -4.94
C MET A 35 2.00 -16.97 -3.50
N THR A 36 3.15 -16.53 -3.00
CA THR A 36 3.52 -16.79 -1.60
C THR A 36 2.69 -15.95 -0.64
N ASP A 37 2.29 -14.77 -1.08
CA ASP A 37 1.48 -13.83 -0.30
C ASP A 37 0.92 -12.76 -1.24
N LEU A 38 -0.05 -12.00 -0.77
CA LEU A 38 -0.43 -10.74 -1.40
C LEU A 38 0.65 -9.69 -1.14
N VAL A 39 0.70 -8.67 -1.98
CA VAL A 39 1.48 -7.46 -1.71
C VAL A 39 0.51 -6.32 -1.49
N VAL A 40 0.59 -5.70 -0.32
CA VAL A 40 -0.22 -4.54 0.04
C VAL A 40 0.70 -3.33 0.11
N SER A 41 0.37 -2.29 -0.64
CA SER A 41 1.15 -1.06 -0.66
C SER A 41 0.42 0.03 0.11
N VAL A 42 1.14 0.68 0.99
CA VAL A 42 0.65 1.74 1.86
C VAL A 42 1.68 2.85 1.93
N ALA A 43 1.25 4.05 2.32
CA ALA A 43 2.15 5.17 2.49
C ALA A 43 1.77 5.98 3.72
N SER A 44 2.79 6.38 4.48
CA SER A 44 2.69 7.38 5.53
C SER A 44 3.56 8.57 5.15
N GLY A 45 3.30 9.71 5.74
CA GLY A 45 4.08 10.90 5.50
C GLY A 45 4.05 11.85 6.69
N LYS A 46 4.66 13.02 6.52
CA LYS A 46 4.77 14.03 7.55
C LYS A 46 4.20 15.35 7.03
N ILE A 47 3.27 15.91 7.79
CA ILE A 47 2.61 17.18 7.48
C ILE A 47 2.61 18.04 8.73
N ASN A 48 3.17 19.25 8.64
CA ASN A 48 3.26 20.18 9.77
C ASN A 48 3.84 19.52 11.03
N GLY A 49 4.88 18.71 10.86
CA GLY A 49 5.55 18.03 11.96
C GLY A 49 4.82 16.80 12.51
N VAL A 50 3.69 16.41 11.92
CA VAL A 50 2.89 15.27 12.36
C VAL A 50 2.98 14.14 11.34
N VAL A 51 3.23 12.93 11.82
CA VAL A 51 3.23 11.73 10.98
C VAL A 51 1.79 11.27 10.79
N VAL A 52 1.39 11.09 9.54
CA VAL A 52 0.05 10.65 9.16
C VAL A 52 0.12 9.50 8.16
N CYS A 53 -0.90 8.68 8.14
CA CYS A 53 -1.02 7.57 7.19
C CYS A 53 -2.08 7.90 6.14
N ASP A 54 -1.89 7.40 4.93
CA ASP A 54 -2.83 7.51 3.82
C ASP A 54 -3.09 8.96 3.40
N LEU A 55 -2.06 9.60 2.83
CA LEU A 55 -2.11 10.99 2.39
C LEU A 55 -3.06 11.19 1.21
N ASN A 56 -3.88 12.25 1.26
CA ASN A 56 -4.62 12.71 0.10
C ASN A 56 -3.74 13.61 -0.80
N LYS A 57 -4.26 14.04 -1.95
CA LYS A 57 -3.49 14.83 -2.92
C LYS A 57 -3.00 16.16 -2.35
N ALA A 58 -3.82 16.86 -1.58
CA ALA A 58 -3.42 18.12 -0.96
C ALA A 58 -2.32 17.89 0.08
N GLU A 59 -2.46 16.86 0.89
CA GLU A 59 -1.46 16.47 1.88
C GLU A 59 -0.15 16.04 1.21
N ASP A 60 -0.22 15.27 0.13
CA ASP A 60 0.95 14.84 -0.62
C ASP A 60 1.70 16.03 -1.23
N ASN A 61 0.98 17.03 -1.78
CA ASN A 61 1.58 18.22 -2.37
C ASN A 61 2.27 19.12 -1.35
N TYR A 62 1.78 19.17 -0.11
CA TYR A 62 2.31 20.01 0.95
C TYR A 62 3.02 19.22 2.04
N GLY A 63 3.19 17.93 1.85
CA GLY A 63 3.86 17.05 2.79
C GLY A 63 5.35 17.29 2.84
N GLU A 64 5.93 17.18 4.03
CA GLU A 64 7.37 17.33 4.27
C GLU A 64 8.13 16.05 3.94
N ALA A 65 7.48 14.90 4.02
CA ALA A 65 8.07 13.59 3.74
C ALA A 65 7.00 12.58 3.35
N ASP A 66 7.42 11.55 2.64
CA ASP A 66 6.57 10.45 2.19
C ASP A 66 7.33 9.13 2.31
N LEU A 67 6.66 8.10 2.83
CA LEU A 67 7.23 6.77 3.05
C LEU A 67 6.30 5.69 2.50
N PRO A 68 6.30 5.47 1.17
CA PRO A 68 5.56 4.34 0.61
C PRO A 68 6.26 3.01 0.86
N MET A 69 5.50 1.99 1.18
CA MET A 69 5.97 0.63 1.45
C MET A 69 5.07 -0.40 0.79
N GLY A 70 5.66 -1.47 0.29
CA GLY A 70 4.94 -2.68 -0.10
C GLY A 70 5.23 -3.79 0.91
N VAL A 71 4.19 -4.37 1.48
CA VAL A 71 4.29 -5.34 2.58
C VAL A 71 3.58 -6.62 2.18
N LEU A 72 4.18 -7.76 2.54
CA LEU A 72 3.54 -9.06 2.48
C LEU A 72 2.81 -9.27 3.81
N PRO A 73 1.46 -9.17 3.84
CA PRO A 73 0.74 -9.01 5.11
C PRO A 73 0.80 -10.23 6.03
N ASN A 74 0.95 -11.43 5.49
CA ASN A 74 1.01 -12.64 6.31
C ASN A 74 2.38 -12.86 6.95
N SER A 75 3.46 -12.58 6.22
CA SER A 75 4.82 -12.77 6.72
C SER A 75 5.40 -11.52 7.39
N GLY A 76 4.87 -10.34 7.08
CA GLY A 76 5.41 -9.06 7.51
C GLY A 76 6.67 -8.64 6.77
N GLU A 77 7.04 -9.34 5.70
CA GLU A 77 8.21 -9.01 4.90
C GLU A 77 7.94 -7.80 4.00
N LEU A 78 9.00 -7.06 3.68
CA LEU A 78 8.93 -5.95 2.75
C LEU A 78 9.13 -6.42 1.32
N ALA A 79 8.27 -5.95 0.42
CA ALA A 79 8.48 -6.07 -1.01
C ALA A 79 9.24 -4.85 -1.56
N PHE A 80 8.93 -3.67 -1.05
CA PHE A 80 9.68 -2.45 -1.38
C PHE A 80 9.54 -1.40 -0.27
N LEU A 81 10.47 -0.46 -0.26
CA LEU A 81 10.48 0.70 0.61
C LEU A 81 11.07 1.87 -0.15
N GLN A 82 10.41 3.01 -0.10
CA GLN A 82 10.89 4.26 -0.67
C GLN A 82 10.69 5.38 0.36
N MET A 83 11.57 6.36 0.37
CA MET A 83 11.44 7.53 1.22
C MET A 83 11.80 8.78 0.44
N ASP A 84 10.93 9.75 0.47
CA ASP A 84 11.16 11.09 -0.07
C ASP A 84 11.00 12.10 1.06
N GLY A 85 11.91 13.08 1.12
CA GLY A 85 11.93 14.09 2.18
C GLY A 85 12.66 13.63 3.43
N ASP A 86 12.50 14.39 4.52
CA ASP A 86 13.23 14.17 5.75
C ASP A 86 12.31 13.68 6.88
N LEU A 87 12.69 12.55 7.46
CA LEU A 87 12.11 12.01 8.68
C LEU A 87 13.21 11.79 9.69
N SER A 88 12.96 12.16 10.94
CA SER A 88 13.84 11.74 12.04
C SER A 88 13.71 10.24 12.23
N GLN A 89 14.64 9.65 12.99
CA GLN A 89 14.59 8.22 13.30
C GLN A 89 13.27 7.83 13.99
N GLU A 90 12.81 8.68 14.92
CA GLU A 90 11.55 8.46 15.63
C GLU A 90 10.34 8.60 14.71
N GLU A 91 10.33 9.59 13.83
CA GLU A 91 9.28 9.79 12.84
C GLU A 91 9.22 8.66 11.82
N PHE A 92 10.39 8.18 11.39
CA PHE A 92 10.48 7.02 10.50
C PHE A 92 9.86 5.78 11.16
N GLN A 93 10.19 5.52 12.42
CA GLN A 93 9.64 4.38 13.15
C GLN A 93 8.13 4.49 13.32
N GLU A 94 7.62 5.67 13.61
CA GLU A 94 6.19 5.93 13.71
C GLU A 94 5.47 5.71 12.37
N ALA A 95 6.03 6.22 11.27
CA ALA A 95 5.50 6.02 9.93
C ALA A 95 5.52 4.54 9.52
N TRP A 96 6.60 3.84 9.84
CA TRP A 96 6.73 2.40 9.62
C TRP A 96 5.64 1.63 10.35
N ASP A 97 5.43 1.91 11.63
CA ASP A 97 4.43 1.23 12.45
C ASP A 97 3.01 1.47 11.91
N TYR A 98 2.69 2.69 11.50
CA TYR A 98 1.41 3.00 10.85
C TYR A 98 1.23 2.22 9.57
N ASN A 99 2.26 2.15 8.74
CA ASN A 99 2.22 1.40 7.49
C ASN A 99 2.00 -0.10 7.72
N MET A 100 2.71 -0.69 8.68
CA MET A 100 2.57 -2.11 9.00
C MET A 100 1.17 -2.42 9.51
N GLU A 101 0.63 -1.59 10.37
CA GLU A 101 -0.74 -1.74 10.89
C GLU A 101 -1.79 -1.61 9.77
N ALA A 102 -1.66 -0.59 8.94
CA ALA A 102 -2.55 -0.38 7.80
C ALA A 102 -2.49 -1.53 6.79
N ALA A 103 -1.30 -2.05 6.53
CA ALA A 103 -1.10 -3.17 5.60
C ALA A 103 -1.81 -4.44 6.06
N ILE A 104 -1.81 -4.70 7.36
CA ILE A 104 -2.53 -5.86 7.93
C ILE A 104 -4.03 -5.70 7.71
N VAL A 105 -4.59 -4.52 8.00
CA VAL A 105 -6.02 -4.24 7.81
C VAL A 105 -6.41 -4.37 6.34
N ILE A 106 -5.67 -3.75 5.45
CA ILE A 106 -5.94 -3.81 4.01
C ILE A 106 -5.79 -5.25 3.49
N GLY A 107 -4.77 -5.96 3.95
CA GLY A 107 -4.55 -7.37 3.60
C GLY A 107 -5.74 -8.25 3.99
N ASP A 108 -6.30 -8.04 5.17
CA ASP A 108 -7.49 -8.75 5.63
C ASP A 108 -8.71 -8.47 4.76
N TYR A 109 -8.93 -7.21 4.37
CA TYR A 109 -9.99 -6.85 3.44
C TYR A 109 -9.82 -7.52 2.07
N CYS A 110 -8.61 -7.52 1.55
CA CYS A 110 -8.30 -8.15 0.26
C CYS A 110 -8.53 -9.67 0.31
N ALA A 111 -8.07 -10.32 1.37
CA ALA A 111 -8.26 -11.76 1.56
C ALA A 111 -9.74 -12.11 1.67
N GLU A 112 -10.51 -11.32 2.40
CA GLU A 112 -11.95 -11.53 2.54
C GLU A 112 -12.68 -11.36 1.21
N ALA A 113 -12.34 -10.34 0.45
CA ALA A 113 -12.91 -10.10 -0.89
C ALA A 113 -12.62 -11.26 -1.83
N LEU A 114 -11.40 -11.82 -1.79
CA LEU A 114 -11.02 -12.98 -2.61
C LEU A 114 -11.81 -14.23 -2.21
N LYS A 115 -12.01 -14.48 -0.91
CA LYS A 115 -12.81 -15.61 -0.41
C LYS A 115 -14.25 -15.53 -0.86
N ASN A 116 -14.81 -14.32 -0.91
CA ASN A 116 -16.19 -14.07 -1.33
C ASN A 116 -16.35 -13.96 -2.84
N GLY A 117 -15.30 -14.24 -3.63
CA GLY A 117 -15.30 -14.14 -5.07
C GLY A 117 -15.37 -12.72 -5.62
N GLY A 118 -15.16 -11.71 -4.77
CA GLY A 118 -15.10 -10.30 -5.16
C GLY A 118 -16.43 -9.67 -5.58
N TYR A 119 -17.55 -10.37 -5.47
CA TYR A 119 -18.84 -9.92 -5.99
C TYR A 119 -19.85 -9.45 -4.94
N ASN A 120 -19.50 -9.52 -3.68
CA ASN A 120 -20.37 -9.06 -2.59
C ASN A 120 -20.04 -7.61 -2.21
N LEU A 121 -20.41 -6.74 -3.10
CA LEU A 121 -20.25 -5.29 -2.88
C LEU A 121 -21.51 -4.69 -2.26
#